data_cdbe319c2af7dd1fda7be483483c8083
#
_entry.id   cdbe319c2af7dd1fda7be483483c8083
#
_cell.length_a   1.000
_cell.length_b   1.000
_cell.length_c   1.000
_cell.angle_alpha   90.00
_cell.angle_beta   90.00
_cell.angle_gamma   90.00
#
_symmetry.space_group_name_H-M   'P 1'
#
loop_
_entity.id
_entity.type
_entity.pdbx_description
1 polymer ?
#
loop_
_entity_poly.entity_id
_entity_poly.type
_entity_poly.pdbx_seq_one_letter_code
_entity_poly.pdbx_strand_id
1 'polypeptide(L)'
;PGPQSHRVGVMTVQTTPASTASVPGEQAGGPRVLRLGTRRSALARTQSGHVAAAIEAAAAARGEDLRVELVEVVTHGDTSTAPLATFGGVGVFVSALRDALLAKEVDLAVHSIKDLPTAPAPGLVVAAVPLREDPRDVLVARDGLTVGELPAGSRIGTGSPRRAAQLRALGLGLEVVALRGNVDTRL
;
A
#
# COMPACT_ATOMS: atom_id res chain seq x y z
N PRO A 1 7.51 17.92 14.65
CA PRO A 1 6.69 17.02 13.86
C PRO A 1 7.63 16.29 12.90
N GLY A 2 7.92 15.02 13.21
CA GLY A 2 8.82 14.21 12.40
C GLY A 2 8.21 13.84 11.05
N PRO A 3 9.01 13.43 10.06
CA PRO A 3 8.53 13.11 8.73
C PRO A 3 7.50 11.99 8.81
N GLN A 4 6.29 12.24 8.29
CA GLN A 4 5.24 11.23 8.20
C GLN A 4 5.65 10.19 7.15
N SER A 5 6.05 9.09 7.67
CA SER A 5 6.56 7.94 6.94
C SER A 5 5.43 7.13 6.34
N HIS A 6 5.55 6.77 5.07
CA HIS A 6 4.66 5.80 4.45
C HIS A 6 4.91 4.43 5.08
N ARG A 7 4.02 4.01 5.98
CA ARG A 7 4.02 2.66 6.54
C ARG A 7 3.03 1.81 5.75
N VAL A 8 3.39 0.57 5.52
CA VAL A 8 2.46 -0.45 5.01
C VAL A 8 1.70 -0.99 6.21
N GLY A 9 0.38 -1.11 6.09
CA GLY A 9 -0.46 -1.74 7.09
C GLY A 9 -1.09 -3.01 6.52
N VAL A 10 -1.13 -4.06 7.33
CA VAL A 10 -1.85 -5.30 7.02
C VAL A 10 -3.16 -5.29 7.77
N MET A 11 -4.27 -5.35 7.05
CA MET A 11 -5.63 -5.44 7.62
C MET A 11 -6.16 -6.87 7.51
N THR A 12 -6.89 -7.30 8.53
CA THR A 12 -7.61 -8.57 8.53
C THR A 12 -8.95 -8.41 9.23
N VAL A 13 -9.83 -9.41 9.10
CA VAL A 13 -11.11 -9.46 9.81
C VAL A 13 -10.86 -9.68 11.29
N GLN A 14 -11.57 -8.91 12.14
CA GLN A 14 -11.56 -9.10 13.57
C GLN A 14 -12.36 -10.38 13.91
N THR A 15 -11.68 -11.48 14.16
CA THR A 15 -12.30 -12.65 14.75
C THR A 15 -12.30 -12.46 16.27
N THR A 16 -13.50 -12.41 16.89
CA THR A 16 -13.62 -12.60 18.34
C THR A 16 -12.99 -13.96 18.66
N PRO A 17 -12.08 -14.07 19.65
CA PRO A 17 -11.58 -15.38 20.02
C PRO A 17 -12.76 -16.24 20.46
N ALA A 18 -13.19 -17.13 19.58
CA ALA A 18 -14.11 -18.19 19.98
C ALA A 18 -13.38 -19.03 21.01
N SER A 19 -14.01 -19.18 22.18
CA SER A 19 -13.72 -20.20 23.17
C SER A 19 -13.20 -21.48 22.49
N THR A 20 -12.17 -22.09 23.03
CA THR A 20 -11.52 -23.33 22.60
C THR A 20 -12.53 -24.46 22.35
N ALA A 21 -13.31 -24.37 21.31
CA ALA A 21 -14.06 -25.47 20.74
C ALA A 21 -13.20 -26.01 19.59
N SER A 22 -12.68 -27.22 19.79
CA SER A 22 -12.04 -28.04 18.77
C SER A 22 -12.82 -27.95 17.46
N VAL A 23 -12.16 -27.47 16.40
CA VAL A 23 -12.69 -27.49 15.04
C VAL A 23 -12.73 -28.96 14.61
N PRO A 24 -13.92 -29.53 14.33
CA PRO A 24 -13.99 -30.88 13.77
C PRO A 24 -13.61 -30.77 12.28
N GLY A 25 -12.57 -31.47 11.89
CA GLY A 25 -12.20 -31.68 10.48
C GLY A 25 -10.88 -31.08 10.06
N GLU A 26 -9.81 -31.43 10.76
CA GLU A 26 -8.46 -31.39 10.23
C GLU A 26 -8.37 -32.42 9.10
N GLN A 27 -8.70 -32.00 7.88
CA GLN A 27 -8.36 -32.80 6.71
C GLN A 27 -6.85 -32.73 6.53
N ALA A 28 -6.20 -33.82 6.89
CA ALA A 28 -4.79 -34.05 6.64
C ALA A 28 -4.49 -33.91 5.13
N GLY A 29 -3.56 -33.04 4.74
CA GLY A 29 -2.85 -33.26 3.49
C GLY A 29 -2.57 -32.10 2.54
N GLY A 30 -2.77 -30.82 2.88
CA GLY A 30 -2.37 -29.75 1.98
C GLY A 30 -1.95 -28.47 2.74
N PRO A 31 -1.17 -27.58 2.08
CA PRO A 31 -0.80 -26.31 2.68
C PRO A 31 -2.05 -25.47 3.00
N ARG A 32 -2.05 -24.85 4.16
CA ARG A 32 -3.05 -23.83 4.48
C ARG A 32 -2.84 -22.64 3.56
N VAL A 33 -3.89 -22.21 2.86
CA VAL A 33 -3.82 -21.07 1.93
C VAL A 33 -4.44 -19.84 2.58
N LEU A 34 -3.70 -18.71 2.57
CA LEU A 34 -4.21 -17.40 2.92
C LEU A 34 -4.35 -16.54 1.65
N ARG A 35 -5.52 -15.94 1.43
CA ARG A 35 -5.80 -15.05 0.31
C ARG A 35 -5.48 -13.63 0.72
N LEU A 36 -4.48 -13.02 0.07
CA LEU A 36 -4.05 -11.66 0.33
C LEU A 36 -4.57 -10.73 -0.77
N GLY A 37 -5.53 -9.88 -0.41
CA GLY A 37 -6.09 -8.87 -1.29
C GLY A 37 -5.09 -7.76 -1.61
N THR A 38 -4.91 -7.44 -2.88
CA THR A 38 -4.01 -6.39 -3.37
C THR A 38 -4.62 -5.60 -4.50
N ARG A 39 -4.16 -4.35 -4.69
CA ARG A 39 -4.49 -3.55 -5.87
C ARG A 39 -3.64 -3.99 -7.07
N ARG A 40 -4.12 -3.65 -8.28
CA ARG A 40 -3.48 -4.03 -9.55
C ARG A 40 -2.15 -3.30 -9.84
N SER A 41 -1.87 -2.16 -9.19
CA SER A 41 -0.65 -1.40 -9.49
C SER A 41 0.62 -2.21 -9.16
N ALA A 42 1.67 -2.06 -9.96
CA ALA A 42 2.94 -2.75 -9.77
C ALA A 42 3.47 -2.57 -8.34
N LEU A 43 3.45 -1.33 -7.81
CA LEU A 43 3.87 -1.05 -6.44
C LEU A 43 3.06 -1.81 -5.39
N ALA A 44 1.72 -1.85 -5.52
CA ALA A 44 0.87 -2.55 -4.57
C ALA A 44 1.15 -4.07 -4.59
N ARG A 45 1.31 -4.64 -5.77
CA ARG A 45 1.65 -6.06 -5.94
C ARG A 45 3.00 -6.39 -5.34
N THR A 46 4.02 -5.56 -5.57
CA THR A 46 5.36 -5.72 -4.98
C THR A 46 5.28 -5.68 -3.45
N GLN A 47 4.61 -4.70 -2.88
CA GLN A 47 4.46 -4.58 -1.43
C GLN A 47 3.68 -5.76 -0.83
N SER A 48 2.61 -6.20 -1.48
CA SER A 48 1.85 -7.39 -1.08
C SER A 48 2.69 -8.66 -1.17
N GLY A 49 3.53 -8.79 -2.21
CA GLY A 49 4.47 -9.92 -2.36
C GLY A 49 5.50 -9.99 -1.24
N HIS A 50 6.04 -8.85 -0.81
CA HIS A 50 6.95 -8.80 0.35
C HIS A 50 6.27 -9.27 1.64
N VAL A 51 5.02 -8.86 1.86
CA VAL A 51 4.23 -9.30 3.01
C VAL A 51 3.92 -10.79 2.93
N ALA A 52 3.52 -11.28 1.75
CA ALA A 52 3.28 -12.70 1.52
C ALA A 52 4.50 -13.56 1.88
N ALA A 53 5.66 -13.21 1.32
CA ALA A 53 6.91 -13.91 1.59
C ALA A 53 7.29 -13.87 3.08
N ALA A 54 7.07 -12.75 3.76
CA ALA A 54 7.34 -12.64 5.20
C ALA A 54 6.41 -13.52 6.04
N ILE A 55 5.13 -13.64 5.66
CA ILE A 55 4.17 -14.51 6.33
C ILE A 55 4.55 -15.98 6.13
N GLU A 56 4.86 -16.38 4.88
CA GLU A 56 5.29 -17.76 4.57
C GLU A 56 6.57 -18.13 5.30
N ALA A 57 7.56 -17.25 5.32
CA ALA A 57 8.80 -17.46 6.07
C ALA A 57 8.56 -17.61 7.57
N ALA A 58 7.66 -16.78 8.15
CA ALA A 58 7.30 -16.88 9.55
C ALA A 58 6.54 -18.17 9.90
N ALA A 59 5.70 -18.67 9.00
CA ALA A 59 5.01 -19.94 9.12
C ALA A 59 6.00 -21.12 9.06
N ALA A 60 6.88 -21.11 8.06
CA ALA A 60 7.91 -22.13 7.90
C ALA A 60 8.84 -22.21 9.12
N ALA A 61 9.21 -21.08 9.72
CA ALA A 61 10.01 -21.06 10.95
C ALA A 61 9.30 -21.70 12.16
N ARG A 62 7.97 -21.87 12.10
CA ARG A 62 7.15 -22.57 13.10
C ARG A 62 6.79 -24.00 12.69
N GLY A 63 7.28 -24.46 11.54
CA GLY A 63 6.94 -25.78 11.00
C GLY A 63 5.52 -25.85 10.42
N GLU A 64 4.90 -24.71 10.12
CA GLU A 64 3.57 -24.63 9.52
C GLU A 64 3.69 -24.62 7.98
N ASP A 65 2.93 -25.47 7.28
CA ASP A 65 2.82 -25.46 5.82
C ASP A 65 1.72 -24.45 5.42
N LEU A 66 2.14 -23.23 5.11
CA LEU A 66 1.26 -22.12 4.76
C LEU A 66 1.71 -21.47 3.47
N ARG A 67 0.77 -21.20 2.58
CA ARG A 67 0.95 -20.48 1.32
C ARG A 67 0.09 -19.23 1.29
N VAL A 68 0.61 -18.16 0.69
CA VAL A 68 -0.14 -16.91 0.51
C VAL A 68 -0.41 -16.67 -0.99
N GLU A 69 -1.67 -16.56 -1.34
CA GLU A 69 -2.11 -16.26 -2.71
C GLU A 69 -2.52 -14.78 -2.81
N LEU A 70 -1.98 -14.08 -3.82
CA LEU A 70 -2.36 -12.70 -4.10
C LEU A 70 -3.66 -12.67 -4.92
N VAL A 71 -4.67 -11.98 -4.39
CA VAL A 71 -5.96 -11.76 -5.04
C VAL A 71 -6.07 -10.30 -5.46
N GLU A 72 -6.11 -10.05 -6.76
CA GLU A 72 -6.27 -8.69 -7.28
C GLU A 72 -7.71 -8.20 -7.11
N VAL A 73 -7.88 -7.09 -6.39
CA VAL A 73 -9.16 -6.41 -6.22
C VAL A 73 -9.14 -5.09 -6.97
N VAL A 74 -10.08 -4.92 -7.89
CA VAL A 74 -10.20 -3.68 -8.67
C VAL A 74 -10.83 -2.59 -7.82
N THR A 75 -10.13 -1.47 -7.67
CA THR A 75 -10.65 -0.30 -6.93
C THR A 75 -11.09 0.80 -7.88
N HIS A 76 -12.08 1.59 -7.47
CA HIS A 76 -12.52 2.77 -8.23
C HIS A 76 -11.36 3.75 -8.52
N GLY A 77 -10.38 3.84 -7.63
CA GLY A 77 -9.20 4.68 -7.81
C GLY A 77 -8.24 4.17 -8.89
N ASP A 78 -8.29 2.88 -9.22
CA ASP A 78 -7.46 2.27 -10.27
C ASP A 78 -8.06 2.47 -11.67
N THR A 79 -9.36 2.73 -11.77
CA THR A 79 -10.10 2.90 -13.03
C THR A 79 -10.37 4.35 -13.40
N SER A 80 -10.32 5.28 -12.45
CA SER A 80 -10.67 6.68 -12.68
C SER A 80 -9.48 7.57 -13.05
N THR A 81 -9.65 8.38 -14.07
CA THR A 81 -8.71 9.43 -14.52
C THR A 81 -8.99 10.80 -13.90
N ALA A 82 -10.10 10.97 -13.18
CA ALA A 82 -10.51 12.27 -12.60
C ALA A 82 -9.53 12.74 -11.50
N PRO A 83 -9.39 14.05 -11.24
CA PRO A 83 -8.50 14.58 -10.21
C PRO A 83 -8.81 13.99 -8.83
N LEU A 84 -7.77 13.54 -8.07
CA LEU A 84 -7.96 13.00 -6.72
C LEU A 84 -8.71 13.94 -5.78
N ALA A 85 -8.61 15.26 -6.00
CA ALA A 85 -9.34 16.28 -5.25
C ALA A 85 -10.86 16.25 -5.49
N THR A 86 -11.34 15.69 -6.62
CA THR A 86 -12.77 15.57 -6.92
C THR A 86 -13.43 14.34 -6.30
N PHE A 87 -12.62 13.36 -5.88
CA PHE A 87 -13.10 12.20 -5.15
C PHE A 87 -13.11 12.51 -3.65
N GLY A 88 -13.92 13.40 -3.21
CA GLY A 88 -14.22 13.80 -1.82
C GLY A 88 -13.67 12.99 -0.65
N GLY A 89 -12.42 12.47 -0.66
CA GLY A 89 -11.87 11.93 0.54
C GLY A 89 -11.12 10.61 0.55
N VAL A 90 -10.70 10.34 1.71
CA VAL A 90 -10.06 9.17 2.25
C VAL A 90 -10.93 7.94 1.95
N GLY A 91 -10.41 6.97 1.21
CA GLY A 91 -11.07 5.67 1.09
C GLY A 91 -11.31 5.16 -0.34
N VAL A 92 -11.10 5.95 -1.39
CA VAL A 92 -11.31 5.51 -2.78
C VAL A 92 -10.49 4.26 -3.15
N PHE A 93 -9.34 4.07 -2.50
CA PHE A 93 -8.46 2.92 -2.70
C PHE A 93 -8.65 1.81 -1.66
N VAL A 94 -9.44 2.06 -0.63
CA VAL A 94 -9.60 1.17 0.53
C VAL A 94 -10.93 0.44 0.51
N SER A 95 -11.99 1.06 -0.02
CA SER A 95 -13.36 0.53 0.06
C SER A 95 -13.48 -0.87 -0.53
N ALA A 96 -13.02 -1.10 -1.75
CA ALA A 96 -13.16 -2.39 -2.41
C ALA A 96 -12.41 -3.53 -1.66
N LEU A 97 -11.19 -3.26 -1.18
CA LEU A 97 -10.44 -4.25 -0.39
C LEU A 97 -11.09 -4.51 0.97
N ARG A 98 -11.65 -3.46 1.61
CA ARG A 98 -12.41 -3.59 2.84
C ARG A 98 -13.66 -4.45 2.65
N ASP A 99 -14.39 -4.21 1.57
CA ASP A 99 -15.61 -4.94 1.26
C ASP A 99 -15.29 -6.42 0.97
N ALA A 100 -14.22 -6.71 0.23
CA ALA A 100 -13.72 -8.07 -0.01
C ALA A 100 -13.30 -8.79 1.29
N LEU A 101 -12.66 -8.07 2.24
CA LEU A 101 -12.35 -8.61 3.57
C LEU A 101 -13.62 -8.96 4.35
N LEU A 102 -14.59 -8.05 4.41
CA LEU A 102 -15.85 -8.25 5.13
C LEU A 102 -16.68 -9.37 4.50
N ALA A 103 -16.65 -9.52 3.17
CA ALA A 103 -17.27 -10.62 2.43
C ALA A 103 -16.49 -11.95 2.57
N LYS A 104 -15.33 -11.94 3.23
CA LYS A 104 -14.43 -13.10 3.35
C LYS A 104 -13.96 -13.66 2.00
N GLU A 105 -13.90 -12.82 0.99
CA GLU A 105 -13.31 -13.15 -0.31
C GLU A 105 -11.78 -13.18 -0.22
N VAL A 106 -11.21 -12.36 0.67
CA VAL A 106 -9.79 -12.35 1.06
C VAL A 106 -9.67 -12.40 2.59
N ASP A 107 -8.54 -12.91 3.07
CA ASP A 107 -8.29 -13.11 4.51
C ASP A 107 -7.50 -11.95 5.12
N LEU A 108 -6.70 -11.29 4.31
CA LEU A 108 -5.93 -10.09 4.68
C LEU A 108 -5.76 -9.18 3.47
N ALA A 109 -5.44 -7.89 3.73
CA ALA A 109 -5.15 -6.91 2.70
C ALA A 109 -3.99 -6.02 3.10
N VAL A 110 -3.20 -5.58 2.12
CA VAL A 110 -2.04 -4.71 2.32
C VAL A 110 -2.35 -3.30 1.82
N HIS A 111 -2.09 -2.31 2.67
CA HIS A 111 -2.30 -0.89 2.36
C HIS A 111 -1.11 -0.04 2.81
N SER A 112 -0.85 1.04 2.09
CA SER A 112 -0.09 2.15 2.67
C SER A 112 -0.91 2.79 3.79
N ILE A 113 -0.36 2.93 4.98
CA ILE A 113 -1.07 3.49 6.16
C ILE A 113 -1.69 4.87 5.86
N LYS A 114 -1.04 5.68 5.02
CA LYS A 114 -1.55 7.00 4.62
C LYS A 114 -2.90 6.94 3.89
N ASP A 115 -3.24 5.82 3.28
CA ASP A 115 -4.46 5.62 2.49
C ASP A 115 -5.60 5.08 3.35
N LEU A 116 -5.28 4.56 4.55
CA LEU A 116 -6.29 4.11 5.51
C LEU A 116 -7.00 5.30 6.17
N PRO A 117 -8.33 5.24 6.32
CA PRO A 117 -9.06 6.17 7.17
C PRO A 117 -8.55 6.14 8.61
N THR A 118 -8.60 7.28 9.30
CA THR A 118 -8.26 7.36 10.72
C THR A 118 -9.35 6.77 11.62
N ALA A 119 -10.60 6.77 11.14
CA ALA A 119 -11.70 6.13 11.84
C ALA A 119 -11.59 4.60 11.73
N PRO A 120 -11.85 3.87 12.82
CA PRO A 120 -11.91 2.40 12.78
C PRO A 120 -12.95 1.91 11.78
N ALA A 121 -12.65 0.79 11.12
CA ALA A 121 -13.61 0.08 10.29
C ALA A 121 -14.21 -1.08 11.10
N PRO A 122 -15.51 -1.06 11.43
CA PRO A 122 -16.12 -2.15 12.18
C PRO A 122 -15.87 -3.52 11.51
N GLY A 123 -15.48 -4.51 12.31
CA GLY A 123 -15.18 -5.86 11.83
C GLY A 123 -13.77 -6.04 11.27
N LEU A 124 -12.95 -4.99 11.16
CA LEU A 124 -11.58 -5.06 10.66
C LEU A 124 -10.57 -4.51 11.66
N VAL A 125 -9.35 -5.05 11.61
CA VAL A 125 -8.22 -4.58 12.43
C VAL A 125 -6.98 -4.39 11.56
N VAL A 126 -6.11 -3.48 11.96
CA VAL A 126 -4.73 -3.42 11.45
C VAL A 126 -3.91 -4.44 12.24
N ALA A 127 -3.68 -5.61 11.66
CA ALA A 127 -3.05 -6.73 12.34
C ALA A 127 -1.53 -6.58 12.49
N ALA A 128 -0.88 -5.92 11.53
CA ALA A 128 0.56 -5.72 11.55
C ALA A 128 0.98 -4.47 10.77
N VAL A 129 2.14 -3.93 11.12
CA VAL A 129 2.85 -2.90 10.38
C VAL A 129 4.28 -3.39 10.19
N PRO A 130 4.64 -3.89 8.99
CA PRO A 130 5.99 -4.38 8.70
C PRO A 130 7.07 -3.32 8.87
N LEU A 131 8.32 -3.76 8.86
CA LEU A 131 9.47 -2.86 8.83
C LEU A 131 9.35 -1.90 7.65
N ARG A 132 9.73 -0.67 7.90
CA ARG A 132 9.64 0.40 6.93
C ARG A 132 10.83 0.36 5.96
N GLU A 133 10.55 0.58 4.69
CA GLU A 133 11.55 0.87 3.69
C GLU A 133 12.17 2.25 3.87
N ASP A 134 13.23 2.55 3.13
CA ASP A 134 13.88 3.86 3.12
C ASP A 134 12.85 4.97 2.80
N PRO A 135 12.68 5.97 3.68
CA PRO A 135 11.67 7.00 3.50
C PRO A 135 12.08 8.15 2.61
N ARG A 136 13.31 8.18 2.13
CA ARG A 136 13.85 9.29 1.35
C ARG A 136 13.11 9.41 0.01
N ASP A 137 12.95 10.65 -0.44
CA ASP A 137 12.48 10.92 -1.79
C ASP A 137 13.63 10.72 -2.79
N VAL A 138 13.28 10.27 -3.99
CA VAL A 138 14.20 10.06 -5.08
C VAL A 138 13.84 11.01 -6.22
N LEU A 139 14.83 11.68 -6.78
CA LEU A 139 14.72 12.37 -8.05
C LEU A 139 15.13 11.41 -9.16
N VAL A 140 14.27 11.27 -10.18
CA VAL A 140 14.63 10.65 -11.44
C VAL A 140 14.81 11.78 -12.46
N ALA A 141 16.03 12.00 -12.87
CA ALA A 141 16.39 13.07 -13.79
C ALA A 141 17.20 12.52 -14.97
N ARG A 142 17.13 13.21 -16.11
CA ARG A 142 18.00 12.94 -17.24
C ARG A 142 19.45 13.06 -16.77
N ASP A 143 20.32 12.22 -17.30
CA ASP A 143 21.76 12.20 -17.04
C ASP A 143 22.14 12.03 -15.55
N GLY A 144 21.20 11.58 -14.71
CA GLY A 144 21.44 11.36 -13.28
C GLY A 144 21.67 12.63 -12.45
N LEU A 145 21.25 13.80 -12.94
CA LEU A 145 21.42 15.07 -12.24
C LEU A 145 20.75 15.07 -10.87
N THR A 146 21.42 15.65 -9.91
CA THR A 146 20.86 15.94 -8.58
C THR A 146 19.99 17.21 -8.62
N VAL A 147 19.18 17.43 -7.57
CA VAL A 147 18.30 18.62 -7.51
C VAL A 147 19.08 19.94 -7.64
N GLY A 148 20.28 20.00 -7.05
CA GLY A 148 21.13 21.20 -7.09
C GLY A 148 21.81 21.45 -8.44
N GLU A 149 21.89 20.43 -9.29
CA GLU A 149 22.50 20.51 -10.62
C GLU A 149 21.48 20.82 -11.73
N LEU A 150 20.19 20.83 -11.38
CA LEU A 150 19.15 21.16 -12.36
C LEU A 150 19.27 22.65 -12.77
N PRO A 151 19.33 22.95 -14.08
CA PRO A 151 19.31 24.33 -14.56
C PRO A 151 18.04 25.08 -14.09
N ALA A 152 18.16 26.37 -13.83
CA ALA A 152 17.01 27.22 -13.56
C ALA A 152 15.97 27.13 -14.73
N GLY A 153 14.69 27.10 -14.41
CA GLY A 153 13.61 26.88 -15.37
C GLY A 153 13.36 25.41 -15.71
N SER A 154 14.16 24.47 -15.16
CA SER A 154 13.88 23.04 -15.35
C SER A 154 12.52 22.66 -14.77
N ARG A 155 11.78 21.82 -15.51
CA ARG A 155 10.48 21.31 -15.08
C ARG A 155 10.65 20.06 -14.20
N ILE A 156 10.09 20.10 -12.99
CA ILE A 156 10.09 18.97 -12.05
C ILE A 156 8.66 18.54 -11.72
N GLY A 157 8.36 17.28 -11.98
CA GLY A 157 7.01 16.72 -11.83
C GLY A 157 6.77 16.11 -10.45
N THR A 158 5.68 16.47 -9.80
CA THR A 158 5.21 15.79 -8.59
C THR A 158 3.70 15.87 -8.42
N GLY A 159 3.08 14.79 -7.94
CA GLY A 159 1.68 14.79 -7.53
C GLY A 159 1.46 15.12 -6.05
N SER A 160 2.55 15.40 -5.30
CA SER A 160 2.48 15.66 -3.85
C SER A 160 2.55 17.16 -3.55
N PRO A 161 1.51 17.78 -2.97
CA PRO A 161 1.57 19.19 -2.54
C PRO A 161 2.71 19.47 -1.56
N ARG A 162 3.03 18.51 -0.68
CA ARG A 162 4.14 18.64 0.28
C ARG A 162 5.49 18.69 -0.41
N ARG A 163 5.76 17.81 -1.39
CA ARG A 163 6.99 17.84 -2.19
C ARG A 163 7.08 19.11 -3.01
N ALA A 164 5.98 19.54 -3.62
CA ALA A 164 5.92 20.78 -4.39
C ALA A 164 6.30 21.99 -3.54
N ALA A 165 5.80 22.07 -2.30
CA ALA A 165 6.15 23.14 -1.36
C ALA A 165 7.64 23.13 -1.01
N GLN A 166 8.21 21.95 -0.73
CA GLN A 166 9.64 21.81 -0.40
C GLN A 166 10.53 22.20 -1.59
N LEU A 167 10.20 21.73 -2.80
CA LEU A 167 10.96 22.07 -4.01
C LEU A 167 10.96 23.58 -4.28
N ARG A 168 9.80 24.25 -4.10
CA ARG A 168 9.72 25.72 -4.24
C ARG A 168 10.54 26.43 -3.17
N ALA A 169 10.56 25.92 -1.95
CA ALA A 169 11.31 26.49 -0.84
C ALA A 169 12.84 26.46 -1.04
N LEU A 170 13.34 25.58 -1.93
CA LEU A 170 14.77 25.55 -2.26
C LEU A 170 15.24 26.78 -3.05
N GLY A 171 14.33 27.56 -3.66
CA GLY A 171 14.69 28.77 -4.39
C GLY A 171 15.55 28.58 -5.64
N LEU A 172 15.55 27.36 -6.22
CA LEU A 172 16.40 26.99 -7.37
C LEU A 172 15.82 27.42 -8.72
N GLY A 173 14.73 28.18 -8.74
CA GLY A 173 14.09 28.62 -9.99
C GLY A 173 13.46 27.49 -10.80
N LEU A 174 13.10 26.38 -10.17
CA LEU A 174 12.48 25.22 -10.84
C LEU A 174 10.99 25.46 -11.10
N GLU A 175 10.49 25.02 -12.25
CA GLU A 175 9.07 24.97 -12.58
C GLU A 175 8.46 23.67 -12.03
N VAL A 176 7.74 23.74 -10.91
CA VAL A 176 7.10 22.56 -10.30
C VAL A 176 5.74 22.32 -10.96
N VAL A 177 5.62 21.21 -11.70
CA VAL A 177 4.42 20.82 -12.45
C VAL A 177 3.69 19.65 -11.80
N ALA A 178 2.36 19.59 -11.97
CA ALA A 178 1.57 18.48 -11.48
C ALA A 178 1.82 17.22 -12.33
N LEU A 179 2.13 16.10 -11.67
CA LEU A 179 2.34 14.81 -12.32
C LEU A 179 1.47 13.75 -11.67
N ARG A 180 0.74 12.99 -12.48
CA ARG A 180 -0.15 11.90 -12.06
C ARG A 180 0.24 10.57 -12.70
N GLY A 181 -0.32 9.49 -12.18
CA GLY A 181 -0.11 8.13 -12.65
C GLY A 181 0.61 7.26 -11.61
N ASN A 182 0.70 5.98 -11.87
CA ASN A 182 1.56 5.05 -11.15
C ASN A 182 3.04 5.36 -11.43
N VAL A 183 3.95 4.73 -10.69
CA VAL A 183 5.39 4.97 -10.84
C VAL A 183 5.83 4.80 -12.29
N ASP A 184 5.47 3.68 -12.91
CA ASP A 184 5.84 3.35 -14.30
C ASP A 184 5.30 4.35 -15.34
N THR A 185 4.20 5.05 -15.01
CA THR A 185 3.61 6.09 -15.89
C THR A 185 4.34 7.42 -15.76
N ARG A 186 5.06 7.64 -14.66
CA ARG A 186 5.76 8.90 -14.37
C ARG A 186 7.21 8.90 -14.81
N LEU A 187 7.80 7.72 -15.00
CA LEU A 187 9.14 7.49 -15.51
C LEU A 187 9.18 7.40 -17.02
#